data_cff6354f0592bf68ec63f289e7108efe
#
_entry.id   cff6354f0592bf68ec63f289e7108efe
#
_cell.length_a   1.000
_cell.length_b   1.000
_cell.length_c   1.000
_cell.angle_alpha   90.00
_cell.angle_beta   90.00
_cell.angle_gamma   90.00
#
_symmetry.space_group_name_H-M   'P 1'
#
loop_
_entity.id
_entity.type
_entity.pdbx_description
1 polymer ?
#
loop_
_entity_poly.entity_id
_entity_poly.type
_entity_poly.pdbx_seq_one_letter_code
_entity_poly.pdbx_strand_id
1 'polypeptide(L)'
;MSNKMLTFNYTDAKCIVICGDIHGDFEEMVFKLCVQYGMTDTLLIVAGDCGFGFEKPGYYEQIFSKVSRRLTKANNWIAMIRGNHDDPAYFQEQRINHERFRCVQDYSIVTACGHTILCIGGAISIDRTYRLAADSRPHSAQKACYWADEMPRFDEEALAEINAKYKVDAVVTHTAPSFSELITKDP
;
A
#
# COMPACT_ATOMS: atom_id res chain seq x y z
N MET A 1 -8.83 -19.08 8.89
CA MET A 1 -7.56 -18.89 9.63
C MET A 1 -7.56 -17.44 10.09
N SER A 2 -7.46 -17.18 11.39
CA SER A 2 -7.37 -15.80 11.90
C SER A 2 -6.08 -15.17 11.34
N ASN A 3 -6.22 -14.11 10.58
CA ASN A 3 -5.07 -13.33 10.12
C ASN A 3 -4.42 -12.73 11.37
N LYS A 4 -3.18 -13.12 11.63
CA LYS A 4 -2.43 -12.56 12.75
C LYS A 4 -2.21 -11.08 12.46
N MET A 5 -2.78 -10.22 13.29
CA MET A 5 -2.56 -8.79 13.23
C MET A 5 -1.06 -8.47 13.30
N LEU A 6 -0.57 -7.70 12.35
CA LEU A 6 0.83 -7.29 12.29
C LEU A 6 0.99 -5.85 12.79
N THR A 7 2.12 -5.59 13.41
CA THR A 7 2.47 -4.25 13.89
C THR A 7 3.85 -3.87 13.36
N PHE A 8 3.93 -2.70 12.77
CA PHE A 8 5.15 -2.12 12.21
C PHE A 8 5.47 -0.82 12.94
N ASN A 9 6.64 -0.76 13.57
CA ASN A 9 7.05 0.37 14.38
C ASN A 9 8.18 1.13 13.68
N TYR A 10 7.97 2.41 13.42
CA TYR A 10 8.94 3.32 12.81
C TYR A 10 9.31 4.42 13.81
N THR A 11 10.00 4.00 14.88
CA THR A 11 10.32 4.86 16.04
C THR A 11 11.22 6.03 15.69
N ASP A 12 12.04 5.87 14.66
CA ASP A 12 13.00 6.90 14.23
C ASP A 12 12.42 7.89 13.22
N ALA A 13 11.20 7.63 12.74
CA ALA A 13 10.50 8.56 11.85
C ALA A 13 10.07 9.82 12.61
N LYS A 14 10.33 10.98 12.00
CA LYS A 14 9.96 12.30 12.51
C LYS A 14 8.84 12.95 11.70
N CYS A 15 8.52 12.36 10.55
CA CYS A 15 7.47 12.84 9.65
C CYS A 15 6.74 11.64 9.04
N ILE A 16 5.43 11.80 8.83
CA ILE A 16 4.60 10.87 8.07
C ILE A 16 4.10 11.61 6.84
N VAL A 17 4.27 10.99 5.68
CA VAL A 17 3.73 11.45 4.41
C VAL A 17 2.83 10.36 3.85
N ILE A 18 1.72 10.74 3.24
CA ILE A 18 0.80 9.81 2.57
C ILE A 18 0.73 10.22 1.11
N CYS A 19 0.86 9.25 0.21
CA CYS A 19 0.57 9.41 -1.21
C CYS A 19 -0.25 8.21 -1.69
N GLY A 20 -0.87 8.31 -2.86
CA GLY A 20 -1.56 7.21 -3.53
C GLY A 20 -1.08 7.02 -4.96
N ASP A 21 -1.56 5.96 -5.60
CA ASP A 21 -1.58 5.76 -7.05
C ASP A 21 -0.23 5.97 -7.75
N ILE A 22 0.79 5.21 -7.33
CA ILE A 22 2.11 5.28 -7.96
C ILE A 22 2.24 4.37 -9.20
N HIS A 23 1.34 3.40 -9.37
CA HIS A 23 1.24 2.51 -10.55
C HIS A 23 2.58 1.97 -11.07
N GLY A 24 3.48 1.57 -10.17
CA GLY A 24 4.80 1.02 -10.50
C GLY A 24 5.95 2.04 -10.58
N ASP A 25 5.68 3.33 -10.41
CA ASP A 25 6.69 4.39 -10.46
C ASP A 25 7.53 4.48 -9.16
N PHE A 26 7.98 3.33 -8.65
CA PHE A 26 8.72 3.22 -7.38
C PHE A 26 10.02 4.04 -7.37
N GLU A 27 10.78 4.02 -8.46
CA GLU A 27 12.06 4.75 -8.54
C GLU A 27 11.82 6.26 -8.51
N GLU A 28 10.80 6.74 -9.23
CA GLU A 28 10.40 8.14 -9.27
C GLU A 28 9.85 8.61 -7.91
N MET A 29 9.02 7.81 -7.26
CA MET A 29 8.52 8.07 -5.91
C MET A 29 9.68 8.27 -4.91
N VAL A 30 10.66 7.36 -4.91
CA VAL A 30 11.83 7.47 -4.01
C VAL A 30 12.72 8.65 -4.41
N PHE A 31 12.85 8.95 -5.70
CA PHE A 31 13.57 10.13 -6.16
C PHE A 31 12.90 11.42 -5.66
N LYS A 32 11.59 11.53 -5.81
CA LYS A 32 10.81 12.68 -5.30
C LYS A 32 10.99 12.83 -3.79
N LEU A 33 10.76 11.77 -3.03
CA LEU A 33 10.87 11.79 -1.58
C LEU A 33 12.26 12.24 -1.10
N CYS A 34 13.30 11.56 -1.58
CA CYS A 34 14.65 11.70 -1.03
C CYS A 34 15.49 12.80 -1.67
N VAL A 35 15.19 13.18 -2.93
CA VAL A 35 16.02 14.11 -3.71
C VAL A 35 15.27 15.40 -4.01
N GLN A 36 14.11 15.30 -4.66
CA GLN A 36 13.37 16.51 -5.07
C GLN A 36 12.84 17.28 -3.87
N TYR A 37 12.26 16.59 -2.89
CA TYR A 37 11.75 17.21 -1.66
C TYR A 37 12.76 17.20 -0.52
N GLY A 38 13.87 16.47 -0.66
CA GLY A 38 14.95 16.41 0.33
C GLY A 38 14.50 15.89 1.70
N MET A 39 13.47 15.05 1.74
CA MET A 39 12.90 14.56 3.00
C MET A 39 13.82 13.53 3.65
N THR A 40 13.96 13.63 4.96
CA THR A 40 14.73 12.72 5.82
C THR A 40 13.90 12.27 7.01
N ASP A 41 14.28 11.16 7.64
CA ASP A 41 13.61 10.60 8.82
C ASP A 41 12.08 10.48 8.62
N THR A 42 11.66 10.10 7.39
CA THR A 42 10.27 10.15 6.97
C THR A 42 9.74 8.74 6.71
N LEU A 43 8.56 8.45 7.25
CA LEU A 43 7.73 7.32 6.83
C LEU A 43 6.79 7.80 5.71
N LEU A 44 6.94 7.24 4.51
CA LEU A 44 5.98 7.38 3.43
C LEU A 44 5.02 6.19 3.46
N ILE A 45 3.71 6.46 3.55
CA ILE A 45 2.65 5.46 3.39
C ILE A 45 2.05 5.65 2.00
N VAL A 46 2.14 4.61 1.16
CA VAL A 46 1.47 4.58 -0.15
C VAL A 46 0.09 3.97 0.04
N ALA A 47 -0.94 4.77 -0.21
CA ALA A 47 -2.35 4.43 0.06
C ALA A 47 -2.99 3.68 -1.12
N GLY A 48 -2.33 2.62 -1.61
CA GLY A 48 -2.83 1.74 -2.66
C GLY A 48 -2.40 2.10 -4.07
N ASP A 49 -2.77 1.23 -5.00
CA ASP A 49 -2.40 1.28 -6.42
C ASP A 49 -0.89 1.44 -6.62
N CYS A 50 -0.16 0.58 -5.91
CA CYS A 50 1.29 0.57 -5.94
C CYS A 50 1.85 0.02 -7.26
N GLY A 51 1.13 -0.91 -7.92
CA GLY A 51 1.52 -1.56 -9.17
C GLY A 51 2.17 -2.93 -8.98
N PHE A 52 1.81 -3.65 -7.92
CA PHE A 52 2.26 -5.03 -7.71
C PHE A 52 1.46 -6.03 -8.54
N GLY A 53 2.15 -7.05 -9.08
CA GLY A 53 1.54 -8.15 -9.85
C GLY A 53 1.66 -8.01 -11.36
N PHE A 54 2.04 -6.86 -11.88
CA PHE A 54 2.18 -6.61 -13.33
C PHE A 54 3.53 -7.01 -13.89
N GLU A 55 4.53 -7.23 -13.04
CA GLU A 55 5.88 -7.49 -13.44
C GLU A 55 6.33 -8.95 -13.19
N LYS A 56 7.42 -9.36 -13.84
CA LYS A 56 7.99 -10.70 -13.69
C LYS A 56 8.49 -10.93 -12.26
N PRO A 57 8.52 -12.18 -11.79
CA PRO A 57 9.15 -12.53 -10.52
C PRO A 57 10.54 -11.93 -10.40
N GLY A 58 10.86 -11.35 -9.23
CA GLY A 58 12.16 -10.71 -8.96
C GLY A 58 12.27 -9.24 -9.39
N TYR A 59 11.31 -8.70 -10.16
CA TYR A 59 11.34 -7.30 -10.56
C TYR A 59 11.35 -6.34 -9.35
N TYR A 60 10.45 -6.54 -8.42
CA TYR A 60 10.31 -5.66 -7.25
C TYR A 60 11.52 -5.73 -6.31
N GLU A 61 12.19 -6.88 -6.22
CA GLU A 61 13.46 -7.02 -5.51
C GLU A 61 14.57 -6.20 -6.18
N GLN A 62 14.59 -6.16 -7.52
CA GLN A 62 15.53 -5.31 -8.26
C GLN A 62 15.24 -3.83 -8.03
N ILE A 63 13.95 -3.43 -7.98
CA ILE A 63 13.55 -2.06 -7.61
C ILE A 63 14.09 -1.72 -6.22
N PHE A 64 13.83 -2.59 -5.21
CA PHE A 64 14.37 -2.36 -3.87
C PHE A 64 15.89 -2.20 -3.87
N SER A 65 16.62 -3.07 -4.58
CA SER A 65 18.07 -2.98 -4.68
C SER A 65 18.57 -1.64 -5.23
N LYS A 66 17.83 -1.05 -6.18
CA LYS A 66 18.16 0.26 -6.77
C LYS A 66 17.88 1.42 -5.79
N VAL A 67 16.80 1.34 -5.03
CA VAL A 67 16.35 2.47 -4.18
C VAL A 67 16.86 2.39 -2.75
N SER A 68 17.23 1.21 -2.25
CA SER A 68 17.60 0.94 -0.86
C SER A 68 18.67 1.87 -0.30
N ARG A 69 19.75 2.10 -1.08
CA ARG A 69 20.83 3.01 -0.67
C ARG A 69 20.34 4.44 -0.45
N ARG A 70 19.40 4.90 -1.28
CA ARG A 70 18.84 6.25 -1.18
C ARG A 70 17.94 6.38 0.03
N LEU A 71 17.09 5.38 0.28
CA LEU A 71 16.25 5.31 1.47
C LEU A 71 17.09 5.28 2.76
N THR A 72 18.14 4.44 2.80
CA THR A 72 19.04 4.36 3.95
C THR A 72 19.76 5.67 4.21
N LYS A 73 20.30 6.31 3.15
CA LYS A 73 21.01 7.59 3.30
C LYS A 73 20.12 8.70 3.84
N ALA A 74 18.85 8.73 3.42
CA ALA A 74 17.86 9.72 3.86
C ALA A 74 17.18 9.33 5.18
N ASN A 75 17.45 8.14 5.72
CA ASN A 75 16.74 7.54 6.85
C ASN A 75 15.23 7.52 6.66
N ASN A 76 14.77 7.14 5.45
CA ASN A 76 13.36 7.07 5.10
C ASN A 76 12.86 5.62 5.03
N TRP A 77 11.56 5.43 5.23
CA TRP A 77 10.85 4.16 5.14
C TRP A 77 9.64 4.30 4.23
N ILE A 78 9.28 3.21 3.56
CA ILE A 78 8.09 3.11 2.73
C ILE A 78 7.26 1.93 3.19
N ALA A 79 6.01 2.19 3.53
CA ALA A 79 4.97 1.21 3.84
C ALA A 79 3.87 1.35 2.78
N MET A 80 3.49 0.25 2.13
CA MET A 80 2.53 0.25 1.03
C MET A 80 1.33 -0.60 1.42
N ILE A 81 0.12 -0.04 1.34
CA ILE A 81 -1.12 -0.81 1.41
C ILE A 81 -1.58 -1.14 -0.02
N ARG A 82 -2.40 -2.17 -0.18
CA ARG A 82 -2.90 -2.54 -1.51
C ARG A 82 -4.01 -1.61 -2.00
N GLY A 83 -4.04 -1.37 -3.30
CA GLY A 83 -5.18 -0.84 -4.02
C GLY A 83 -5.96 -1.94 -4.75
N ASN A 84 -6.84 -1.56 -5.69
CA ASN A 84 -7.51 -2.49 -6.59
C ASN A 84 -6.65 -2.86 -7.82
N HIS A 85 -5.61 -2.09 -8.11
CA HIS A 85 -4.60 -2.40 -9.13
C HIS A 85 -3.34 -3.06 -8.54
N ASP A 86 -3.49 -3.83 -7.47
CA ASP A 86 -2.39 -4.57 -6.85
C ASP A 86 -2.78 -6.05 -6.70
N ASP A 87 -1.86 -6.97 -6.95
CA ASP A 87 -2.02 -8.37 -6.59
C ASP A 87 -2.03 -8.52 -5.07
N PRO A 88 -3.16 -8.90 -4.43
CA PRO A 88 -3.30 -8.98 -2.99
C PRO A 88 -2.29 -9.92 -2.34
N ALA A 89 -1.78 -10.92 -3.07
CA ALA A 89 -0.82 -11.88 -2.55
C ALA A 89 0.51 -11.23 -2.11
N TYR A 90 0.93 -10.12 -2.74
CA TYR A 90 2.13 -9.39 -2.30
C TYR A 90 2.00 -8.84 -0.88
N PHE A 91 0.80 -8.47 -0.49
CA PHE A 91 0.50 -7.89 0.82
C PHE A 91 0.17 -8.96 1.85
N GLN A 92 -0.70 -9.91 1.52
CA GLN A 92 -1.14 -10.99 2.42
C GLN A 92 0.01 -11.92 2.81
N GLU A 93 0.89 -12.26 1.86
CA GLU A 93 2.04 -13.13 2.06
C GLU A 93 3.31 -12.36 2.41
N GLN A 94 3.24 -11.03 2.46
CA GLN A 94 4.38 -10.14 2.72
C GLN A 94 5.59 -10.45 1.82
N ARG A 95 5.34 -10.65 0.52
CA ARG A 95 6.39 -10.99 -0.45
C ARG A 95 7.48 -9.93 -0.54
N ILE A 96 7.14 -8.66 -0.30
CA ILE A 96 8.08 -7.54 -0.20
C ILE A 96 8.06 -7.05 1.25
N ASN A 97 9.07 -7.43 2.02
CA ASN A 97 9.14 -7.14 3.45
C ASN A 97 10.56 -6.77 3.89
N HIS A 98 11.12 -5.73 3.26
CA HIS A 98 12.37 -5.14 3.70
C HIS A 98 12.11 -4.10 4.78
N GLU A 99 13.07 -3.87 5.67
CA GLU A 99 12.94 -2.90 6.76
C GLU A 99 12.46 -1.53 6.27
N ARG A 100 12.99 -1.06 5.13
CA ARG A 100 12.72 0.28 4.60
C ARG A 100 11.80 0.31 3.38
N PHE A 101 11.27 -0.84 2.95
CA PHE A 101 10.43 -0.95 1.77
C PHE A 101 9.57 -2.21 1.87
N ARG A 102 8.29 -2.04 2.24
CA ARG A 102 7.43 -3.21 2.51
C ARG A 102 5.98 -3.04 2.13
N CYS A 103 5.38 -4.16 1.78
CA CYS A 103 3.93 -4.30 1.70
C CYS A 103 3.35 -4.52 3.10
N VAL A 104 2.25 -3.83 3.39
CA VAL A 104 1.55 -3.88 4.67
C VAL A 104 0.23 -4.64 4.48
N GLN A 105 0.02 -5.69 5.25
CA GLN A 105 -1.20 -6.50 5.23
C GLN A 105 -2.39 -5.69 5.76
N ASP A 106 -3.59 -6.00 5.27
CA ASP A 106 -4.82 -5.42 5.81
C ASP A 106 -4.95 -5.68 7.32
N TYR A 107 -5.54 -4.73 8.04
CA TYR A 107 -5.67 -4.73 9.50
C TYR A 107 -4.35 -4.68 10.27
N SER A 108 -3.29 -4.22 9.63
CA SER A 108 -2.01 -3.94 10.31
C SER A 108 -2.02 -2.60 11.00
N ILE A 109 -1.27 -2.54 12.09
CA ILE A 109 -1.01 -1.30 12.82
C ILE A 109 0.38 -0.78 12.45
N VAL A 110 0.43 0.47 12.06
CA VAL A 110 1.67 1.22 11.81
C VAL A 110 1.81 2.29 12.88
N THR A 111 2.94 2.33 13.58
CA THR A 111 3.23 3.38 14.56
C THR A 111 4.42 4.22 14.11
N ALA A 112 4.25 5.53 14.07
CA ALA A 112 5.28 6.50 13.74
C ALA A 112 4.94 7.86 14.34
N CYS A 113 5.92 8.65 14.71
CA CYS A 113 5.74 10.03 15.21
C CYS A 113 4.76 10.14 16.39
N GLY A 114 4.63 9.10 17.21
CA GLY A 114 3.67 9.05 18.31
C GLY A 114 2.22 8.76 17.90
N HIS A 115 1.95 8.48 16.62
CA HIS A 115 0.64 8.11 16.10
C HIS A 115 0.51 6.61 15.87
N THR A 116 -0.70 6.12 16.08
CA THR A 116 -1.11 4.74 15.77
C THR A 116 -2.06 4.76 14.58
N ILE A 117 -1.65 4.14 13.49
CA ILE A 117 -2.35 4.18 12.20
C ILE A 117 -2.83 2.78 11.87
N LEU A 118 -4.13 2.62 11.62
CA LEU A 118 -4.71 1.40 11.08
C LEU A 118 -4.63 1.45 9.54
N CYS A 119 -4.09 0.39 8.94
CA CYS A 119 -3.94 0.25 7.49
C CYS A 119 -4.90 -0.81 6.95
N ILE A 120 -5.77 -0.44 6.00
CA ILE A 120 -6.71 -1.34 5.32
C ILE A 120 -6.72 -1.00 3.84
N GLY A 121 -6.29 -1.94 3.00
CA GLY A 121 -6.22 -1.75 1.56
C GLY A 121 -7.43 -2.28 0.80
N GLY A 122 -7.37 -2.11 -0.52
CA GLY A 122 -8.36 -2.61 -1.46
C GLY A 122 -9.45 -1.61 -1.82
N ALA A 123 -10.02 -1.82 -2.99
CA ALA A 123 -11.17 -1.08 -3.52
C ALA A 123 -11.94 -1.94 -4.52
N ILE A 124 -13.12 -1.49 -4.91
CA ILE A 124 -13.89 -2.08 -6.01
C ILE A 124 -13.54 -1.33 -7.28
N SER A 125 -13.01 -2.04 -8.29
CA SER A 125 -12.72 -1.46 -9.61
C SER A 125 -14.00 -1.02 -10.31
N ILE A 126 -14.09 0.23 -10.69
CA ILE A 126 -15.21 0.75 -11.51
C ILE A 126 -15.18 0.18 -12.93
N ASP A 127 -13.99 -0.18 -13.43
CA ASP A 127 -13.75 -0.80 -14.73
C ASP A 127 -13.68 -2.34 -14.69
N ARG A 128 -14.18 -2.95 -13.61
CA ARG A 128 -14.14 -4.40 -13.35
C ARG A 128 -14.59 -5.25 -14.53
N THR A 129 -15.71 -4.87 -15.16
CA THR A 129 -16.26 -5.61 -16.31
C THR A 129 -15.30 -5.60 -17.50
N TYR A 130 -14.66 -4.48 -17.77
CA TYR A 130 -13.65 -4.35 -18.82
C TYR A 130 -12.41 -5.21 -18.53
N ARG A 131 -11.91 -5.18 -17.32
CA ARG A 131 -10.71 -5.94 -16.88
C ARG A 131 -10.96 -7.44 -16.94
N LEU A 132 -12.13 -7.93 -16.47
CA LEU A 132 -12.54 -9.33 -16.59
C LEU A 132 -12.62 -9.78 -18.06
N ALA A 133 -13.18 -8.94 -18.94
CA ALA A 133 -13.24 -9.24 -20.36
C ALA A 133 -11.86 -9.23 -21.03
N ALA A 134 -10.94 -8.41 -20.56
CA ALA A 134 -9.55 -8.38 -21.03
C ALA A 134 -8.80 -9.66 -20.63
N ASP A 135 -8.92 -10.11 -19.38
CA ASP A 135 -8.29 -11.34 -18.89
C ASP A 135 -8.81 -12.62 -19.57
N SER A 136 -10.06 -12.62 -20.04
CA SER A 136 -10.67 -13.77 -20.71
C SER A 136 -10.30 -13.92 -22.20
N ARG A 137 -9.55 -12.99 -22.78
CA ARG A 137 -9.16 -13.06 -24.20
C ARG A 137 -8.06 -14.10 -24.41
N PRO A 138 -8.26 -15.12 -25.29
CA PRO A 138 -7.18 -16.03 -25.67
C PRO A 138 -6.08 -15.24 -26.38
N HIS A 139 -4.84 -15.44 -25.99
CA HIS A 139 -3.63 -14.81 -26.52
C HIS A 139 -3.34 -13.35 -26.08
N SER A 140 -3.96 -12.83 -25.03
CA SER A 140 -3.44 -11.61 -24.46
C SER A 140 -2.08 -11.91 -23.81
N ALA A 141 -1.00 -11.36 -24.36
CA ALA A 141 0.30 -11.32 -23.70
C ALA A 141 0.24 -10.41 -22.44
N GLN A 142 -0.91 -9.84 -22.17
CA GLN A 142 -1.22 -9.05 -21.01
C GLN A 142 -1.41 -9.99 -19.82
N LYS A 143 -0.61 -9.78 -18.80
CA LYS A 143 -0.77 -10.42 -17.49
C LYS A 143 -2.17 -10.14 -16.92
N ALA A 144 -2.61 -11.00 -16.01
CA ALA A 144 -3.83 -10.76 -15.23
C ALA A 144 -3.84 -9.32 -14.72
N CYS A 145 -4.89 -8.60 -15.01
CA CYS A 145 -5.07 -7.21 -14.56
C CYS A 145 -6.25 -7.05 -13.60
N TYR A 146 -6.87 -8.17 -13.25
CA TYR A 146 -7.97 -8.24 -12.29
C TYR A 146 -7.74 -9.34 -11.26
N TRP A 147 -7.94 -9.00 -10.00
CA TRP A 147 -7.89 -9.93 -8.87
C TRP A 147 -9.25 -10.01 -8.18
N ALA A 148 -9.78 -11.23 -8.04
CA ALA A 148 -11.13 -11.46 -7.50
C ALA A 148 -11.27 -10.98 -6.03
N ASP A 149 -10.18 -10.88 -5.32
CA ASP A 149 -10.08 -10.43 -3.93
C ASP A 149 -9.56 -8.99 -3.79
N GLU A 150 -9.74 -8.16 -4.83
CA GLU A 150 -9.37 -6.73 -4.81
C GLU A 150 -10.13 -5.93 -3.74
N MET A 151 -11.37 -6.34 -3.42
CA MET A 151 -12.23 -5.67 -2.44
C MET A 151 -11.66 -5.72 -1.02
N PRO A 152 -11.80 -4.64 -0.25
CA PRO A 152 -11.58 -4.71 1.19
C PRO A 152 -12.59 -5.69 1.83
N ARG A 153 -12.10 -6.55 2.71
CA ARG A 153 -12.96 -7.44 3.49
C ARG A 153 -13.27 -6.78 4.82
N PHE A 154 -14.54 -6.61 5.13
CA PHE A 154 -14.92 -6.17 6.46
C PHE A 154 -14.73 -7.32 7.46
N ASP A 155 -13.92 -7.07 8.48
CA ASP A 155 -13.59 -8.01 9.56
C ASP A 155 -13.89 -7.34 10.91
N GLU A 156 -15.10 -7.59 11.43
CA GLU A 156 -15.57 -7.01 12.68
C GLU A 156 -14.77 -7.50 13.88
N GLU A 157 -14.34 -8.77 13.86
CA GLU A 157 -13.56 -9.36 14.96
C GLU A 157 -12.17 -8.71 15.03
N ALA A 158 -11.50 -8.54 13.88
CA ALA A 158 -10.23 -7.84 13.81
C ALA A 158 -10.34 -6.39 14.29
N LEU A 159 -11.40 -5.68 13.89
CA LEU A 159 -11.64 -4.31 14.35
C LEU A 159 -11.89 -4.23 15.83
N ALA A 160 -12.67 -5.16 16.40
CA ALA A 160 -12.93 -5.23 17.84
C ALA A 160 -11.64 -5.50 18.63
N GLU A 161 -10.78 -6.42 18.15
CA GLU A 161 -9.48 -6.71 18.76
C GLU A 161 -8.56 -5.49 18.71
N ILE A 162 -8.51 -4.81 17.57
CA ILE A 162 -7.71 -3.60 17.39
C ILE A 162 -8.19 -2.51 18.35
N ASN A 163 -9.49 -2.25 18.40
CA ASN A 163 -10.08 -1.23 19.26
C ASN A 163 -9.87 -1.51 20.76
N ALA A 164 -9.85 -2.78 21.16
CA ALA A 164 -9.56 -3.17 22.54
C ALA A 164 -8.08 -3.00 22.91
N LYS A 165 -7.17 -3.07 21.96
CA LYS A 165 -5.72 -3.13 22.20
C LYS A 165 -5.00 -1.82 21.88
N TYR A 166 -5.49 -1.04 20.91
CA TYR A 166 -4.85 0.16 20.42
C TYR A 166 -5.80 1.36 20.46
N LYS A 167 -5.24 2.51 20.78
CA LYS A 167 -5.90 3.79 20.51
C LYS A 167 -5.48 4.22 19.11
N VAL A 168 -6.32 3.97 18.12
CA VAL A 168 -6.07 4.34 16.72
C VAL A 168 -6.30 5.84 16.54
N ASP A 169 -5.30 6.55 16.04
CA ASP A 169 -5.35 8.00 15.78
C ASP A 169 -5.82 8.31 14.35
N ALA A 170 -5.48 7.42 13.40
CA ALA A 170 -5.82 7.58 11.99
C ALA A 170 -6.04 6.22 11.31
N VAL A 171 -6.85 6.23 10.25
CA VAL A 171 -7.04 5.07 9.37
C VAL A 171 -6.59 5.47 7.97
N VAL A 172 -5.73 4.67 7.35
CA VAL A 172 -5.34 4.83 5.95
C VAL A 172 -6.00 3.73 5.13
N THR A 173 -6.78 4.16 4.16
CA THR A 173 -7.46 3.27 3.19
C THR A 173 -7.20 3.74 1.77
N HIS A 174 -7.31 2.84 0.80
CA HIS A 174 -7.23 3.22 -0.61
C HIS A 174 -8.54 3.88 -1.08
N THR A 175 -9.68 3.32 -0.67
CA THR A 175 -11.00 3.87 -1.01
C THR A 175 -11.49 4.82 0.09
N ALA A 176 -12.02 5.98 -0.32
CA ALA A 176 -12.68 6.89 0.61
C ALA A 176 -13.95 6.26 1.19
N PRO A 177 -14.29 6.54 2.46
CA PRO A 177 -15.56 6.09 3.05
C PRO A 177 -16.76 6.63 2.27
N SER A 178 -17.85 5.85 2.18
CA SER A 178 -19.04 6.21 1.41
C SER A 178 -19.75 7.48 1.88
N PHE A 179 -19.49 7.92 3.12
CA PHE A 179 -20.01 9.16 3.67
C PHE A 179 -19.13 10.40 3.37
N SER A 180 -17.93 10.21 2.79
CA SER A 180 -17.09 11.33 2.36
C SER A 180 -17.64 11.87 1.05
N GLU A 181 -18.07 13.14 1.04
CA GLU A 181 -18.42 13.83 -0.20
C GLU A 181 -17.15 14.04 -1.02
N LEU A 182 -17.04 13.30 -2.12
CA LEU A 182 -16.06 13.63 -3.13
C LEU A 182 -16.53 14.92 -3.80
N ILE A 183 -15.93 16.05 -3.44
CA ILE A 183 -16.11 17.30 -4.17
C ILE A 183 -15.36 17.13 -5.50
N THR A 184 -15.99 16.48 -6.47
CA THR A 184 -15.57 16.56 -7.85
C THR A 184 -15.88 17.99 -8.30
N LYS A 185 -14.90 18.87 -8.32
CA LYS A 185 -14.99 20.07 -9.16
C LYS A 185 -14.90 19.54 -10.59
N ASP A 186 -16.05 19.36 -11.22
CA ASP A 186 -16.10 19.27 -12.65
C ASP A 186 -15.48 20.55 -13.22
N PRO A 187 -14.60 20.42 -14.23
CA PRO A 187 -13.93 21.57 -14.84
C PRO A 187 -14.88 22.50 -15.58
#